data_f8f8064a5fdd4fe4c6ec53c886981ebf
#
_entry.id   f8f8064a5fdd4fe4c6ec53c886981ebf
#
_cell.length_a   1.000
_cell.length_b   1.000
_cell.length_c   1.000
_cell.angle_alpha   90.00
_cell.angle_beta   90.00
_cell.angle_gamma   90.00
#
_symmetry.space_group_name_H-M   'P 1'
#
loop_
_entity.id
_entity.type
_entity.pdbx_description
1 polymer ?
#
loop_
_entity_poly.entity_id
_entity_poly.type
_entity_poly.pdbx_seq_one_letter_code
_entity_poly.pdbx_strand_id
1 'polypeptide(L)'
;MAKFSSFAFQGRNKYGNKRVGSHASKKEHYRAGELRMMQRAGLISDLREQVSYLLIPAQYGECGKDFKNRPTRVLLERPCSYVADFVYTDKATGQTVVEDTKGVRTKEYIIKRKLMLHVHGIHIKEV
;
A
#
# COMPACT_ATOMS: atom_id res chain seq x y z
N MET A 1 26.59 -26.26 11.22
CA MET A 1 25.41 -25.39 11.07
C MET A 1 25.90 -23.98 10.80
N ALA A 2 25.73 -23.52 9.59
CA ALA A 2 25.95 -22.12 9.29
C ALA A 2 24.94 -21.32 10.08
N LYS A 3 25.39 -20.66 11.13
CA LYS A 3 24.62 -19.53 11.66
C LYS A 3 24.58 -18.52 10.53
N PHE A 4 23.45 -18.43 9.86
CA PHE A 4 23.14 -17.21 9.17
C PHE A 4 23.10 -16.16 10.26
N SER A 5 24.21 -15.46 10.46
CA SER A 5 24.12 -14.20 11.11
C SER A 5 23.06 -13.44 10.32
N SER A 6 21.95 -13.19 10.94
CA SER A 6 21.03 -12.21 10.44
C SER A 6 21.81 -10.90 10.39
N PHE A 7 22.55 -10.70 9.31
CA PHE A 7 22.78 -9.36 8.89
C PHE A 7 21.38 -8.82 8.64
N ALA A 8 20.83 -8.20 9.67
CA ALA A 8 19.79 -7.27 9.45
C ALA A 8 20.33 -6.34 8.37
N PHE A 9 19.93 -6.62 7.15
CA PHE A 9 20.11 -5.68 6.07
C PHE A 9 19.30 -4.48 6.51
N GLN A 10 19.92 -3.60 7.29
CA GLN A 10 19.41 -2.25 7.46
C GLN A 10 19.52 -1.66 6.07
N GLY A 11 18.47 -1.86 5.30
CA GLY A 11 18.37 -1.26 4.01
C GLY A 11 18.61 0.22 4.19
N ARG A 12 19.80 0.68 3.80
CA ARG A 12 20.08 2.09 3.71
C ARG A 12 18.95 2.67 2.89
N ASN A 13 18.13 3.47 3.54
CA ASN A 13 17.06 4.17 2.89
C ASN A 13 17.68 4.94 1.73
N LYS A 14 17.49 4.43 0.51
CA LYS A 14 18.12 4.92 -0.73
C LYS A 14 17.89 6.43 -0.94
N TYR A 15 16.93 7.00 -0.27
CA TYR A 15 16.51 8.40 -0.40
C TYR A 15 16.69 9.22 0.88
N GLY A 16 17.47 8.73 1.85
CA GLY A 16 17.75 9.46 3.09
C GLY A 16 16.56 9.64 4.03
N ASN A 17 15.46 8.98 3.79
CA ASN A 17 14.30 9.03 4.67
C ASN A 17 14.57 8.22 5.94
N LYS A 18 14.39 8.86 7.09
CA LYS A 18 14.49 8.18 8.38
C LYS A 18 13.11 7.70 8.80
N ARG A 19 13.05 6.45 9.25
CA ARG A 19 11.84 5.92 9.83
C ARG A 19 11.59 6.57 11.19
N VAL A 20 10.40 7.09 11.41
CA VAL A 20 9.98 7.72 12.67
C VAL A 20 8.80 6.97 13.23
N GLY A 21 8.98 6.33 14.41
CA GLY A 21 7.94 5.51 15.01
C GLY A 21 7.52 4.36 14.09
N SER A 22 6.21 4.22 13.85
CA SER A 22 5.64 3.24 12.92
C SER A 22 5.60 3.70 11.46
N HIS A 23 6.09 4.91 11.16
CA HIS A 23 5.98 5.53 9.85
C HIS A 23 7.30 5.50 9.09
N ALA A 24 7.24 5.31 7.76
CA ALA A 24 8.41 5.17 6.90
C ALA A 24 9.17 6.48 6.71
N SER A 25 8.55 7.64 6.96
CA SER A 25 9.16 8.96 6.83
C SER A 25 8.63 9.93 7.86
N LYS A 26 9.39 11.02 8.11
CA LYS A 26 8.94 12.13 8.95
C LYS A 26 7.66 12.77 8.43
N LYS A 27 7.55 12.94 7.11
CA LYS A 27 6.38 13.54 6.47
C LYS A 27 5.12 12.73 6.75
N GLU A 28 5.21 11.42 6.63
CA GLU A 28 4.11 10.50 6.94
C GLU A 28 3.74 10.57 8.43
N HIS A 29 4.73 10.60 9.30
CA HIS A 29 4.51 10.72 10.74
C HIS A 29 3.77 12.01 11.13
N TYR A 30 4.19 13.15 10.60
CA TYR A 30 3.52 14.43 10.85
C TYR A 30 2.10 14.43 10.29
N ARG A 31 1.90 13.89 9.11
CA ARG A 31 0.57 13.80 8.51
C ARG A 31 -0.36 12.90 9.35
N ALA A 32 0.15 11.81 9.88
CA ALA A 32 -0.60 10.95 10.80
C ALA A 32 -1.10 11.72 12.03
N GLY A 33 -0.24 12.54 12.61
CA GLY A 33 -0.60 13.41 13.74
C GLY A 33 -1.70 14.41 13.39
N GLU A 34 -1.57 15.08 12.24
CA GLU A 34 -2.59 16.02 11.76
C GLU A 34 -3.94 15.35 11.56
N LEU A 35 -3.95 14.19 10.91
CA LEU A 35 -5.19 13.45 10.64
C LEU A 35 -5.86 12.95 11.93
N ARG A 36 -5.09 12.52 12.91
CA ARG A 36 -5.63 12.14 14.22
C ARG A 36 -6.30 13.33 14.92
N MET A 37 -5.68 14.51 14.84
CA MET A 37 -6.27 15.74 15.37
C MET A 37 -7.56 16.10 14.64
N MET A 38 -7.59 15.99 13.33
CA MET A 38 -8.79 16.22 12.53
C MET A 38 -9.92 15.25 12.89
N GLN A 39 -9.59 13.99 13.15
CA GLN A 39 -10.57 13.00 13.59
C GLN A 39 -11.13 13.34 14.97
N ARG A 40 -10.29 13.75 15.92
CA ARG A 40 -10.74 14.20 17.25
C ARG A 40 -11.64 15.44 17.17
N ALA A 41 -11.33 16.34 16.24
CA ALA A 41 -12.14 17.54 16.00
C ALA A 41 -13.45 17.25 15.25
N GLY A 42 -13.67 16.02 14.80
CA GLY A 42 -14.87 15.63 14.08
C GLY A 42 -14.92 16.03 12.61
N LEU A 43 -13.78 16.42 12.02
CA LEU A 43 -13.69 16.79 10.61
C LEU A 43 -13.61 15.58 9.69
N ILE A 44 -13.02 14.49 10.16
CA ILE A 44 -12.91 13.22 9.47
C ILE A 44 -13.31 12.06 10.39
N SER A 45 -13.59 10.91 9.81
CA SER A 45 -13.91 9.68 10.55
C SER A 45 -13.29 8.46 9.88
N ASP A 46 -13.27 7.34 10.60
CA ASP A 46 -12.77 6.05 10.12
C ASP A 46 -11.34 6.12 9.55
N LEU A 47 -10.48 6.82 10.27
CA LEU A 47 -9.07 6.93 9.90
C LEU A 47 -8.38 5.57 10.01
N ARG A 48 -7.80 5.11 8.91
CA ARG A 48 -7.01 3.87 8.82
C ARG A 48 -5.67 4.16 8.15
N GLU A 49 -4.65 3.46 8.60
CA GLU A 49 -3.30 3.56 8.06
C GLU A 49 -2.93 2.27 7.30
N GLN A 50 -2.10 2.39 6.27
CA GLN A 50 -1.54 1.25 5.52
C GLN A 50 -2.62 0.31 4.99
N VAL A 51 -3.57 0.87 4.25
CA VAL A 51 -4.67 0.11 3.66
C VAL A 51 -4.28 -0.44 2.30
N SER A 52 -4.40 -1.75 2.12
CA SER A 52 -4.06 -2.43 0.87
C SER A 52 -5.25 -2.49 -0.08
N TYR A 53 -5.00 -2.16 -1.34
CA TYR A 53 -5.96 -2.29 -2.44
C TYR A 53 -5.41 -3.24 -3.49
N LEU A 54 -6.20 -4.25 -3.84
CA LEU A 54 -5.82 -5.18 -4.91
C LEU A 54 -5.98 -4.48 -6.27
N LEU A 55 -4.92 -4.48 -7.07
CA LEU A 55 -4.92 -3.89 -8.41
C LEU A 55 -5.06 -4.94 -9.50
N ILE A 56 -4.24 -5.97 -9.43
CA ILE A 56 -4.25 -7.10 -10.36
C ILE A 56 -4.27 -8.38 -9.52
N PRO A 57 -5.29 -9.24 -9.70
CA PRO A 57 -5.33 -10.50 -8.95
C PRO A 57 -4.22 -11.44 -9.37
N ALA A 58 -3.93 -12.41 -8.53
CA ALA A 58 -3.01 -13.49 -8.87
C ALA A 58 -3.50 -14.21 -10.13
N GLN A 59 -2.57 -14.56 -11.01
CA GLN A 59 -2.87 -15.23 -12.27
C GLN A 59 -2.30 -16.63 -12.25
N TYR A 60 -3.12 -17.59 -12.67
CA TYR A 60 -2.80 -19.01 -12.66
C TYR A 60 -2.89 -19.60 -14.05
N GLY A 61 -2.09 -20.64 -14.29
CA GLY A 61 -2.14 -21.45 -15.48
C GLY A 61 -2.32 -22.92 -15.12
N GLU A 62 -2.62 -23.73 -16.10
CA GLU A 62 -2.68 -25.17 -15.95
C GLU A 62 -1.32 -25.78 -16.31
N CYS A 63 -0.84 -26.71 -15.46
CA CYS A 63 0.43 -27.41 -15.66
C CYS A 63 0.24 -28.90 -15.42
N GLY A 64 -0.14 -29.63 -16.49
CA GLY A 64 -0.35 -31.07 -16.43
C GLY A 64 -1.58 -31.47 -15.63
N LYS A 65 -1.61 -32.72 -15.18
CA LYS A 65 -2.71 -33.30 -14.42
C LYS A 65 -2.20 -34.02 -13.19
N ASP A 66 -2.99 -34.05 -12.13
CA ASP A 66 -2.68 -34.84 -10.94
C ASP A 66 -2.95 -36.34 -11.15
N PHE A 67 -2.68 -37.16 -10.14
CA PHE A 67 -2.88 -38.62 -10.21
C PHE A 67 -4.36 -39.02 -10.41
N LYS A 68 -5.32 -38.12 -10.15
CA LYS A 68 -6.75 -38.31 -10.41
C LYS A 68 -7.17 -37.74 -11.75
N ASN A 69 -6.23 -37.41 -12.63
CA ASN A 69 -6.47 -36.86 -13.98
C ASN A 69 -7.14 -35.47 -13.96
N ARG A 70 -6.99 -34.70 -12.86
CA ARG A 70 -7.52 -33.34 -12.73
C ARG A 70 -6.46 -32.32 -13.13
N PRO A 71 -6.83 -31.22 -13.82
CA PRO A 71 -5.88 -30.16 -14.12
C PRO A 71 -5.24 -29.60 -12.84
N THR A 72 -3.93 -29.43 -12.84
CA THR A 72 -3.21 -28.76 -11.76
C THR A 72 -3.03 -27.30 -12.11
N ARG A 73 -3.21 -26.43 -11.11
CA ARG A 73 -3.01 -24.99 -11.26
C ARG A 73 -1.64 -24.58 -10.74
N VAL A 74 -0.97 -23.73 -11.50
CA VAL A 74 0.32 -23.15 -11.14
C VAL A 74 0.18 -21.64 -11.10
N LEU A 75 0.74 -21.01 -10.06
CA LEU A 75 0.79 -19.56 -9.98
C LEU A 75 1.78 -19.05 -11.04
N LEU A 76 1.26 -18.30 -12.02
CA LEU A 76 2.07 -17.65 -13.06
C LEU A 76 2.54 -16.28 -12.63
N GLU A 77 1.63 -15.48 -12.08
CA GLU A 77 1.91 -14.13 -11.62
C GLU A 77 1.29 -13.88 -10.24
N ARG A 78 2.06 -13.26 -9.37
CA ARG A 78 1.58 -12.85 -8.05
C ARG A 78 0.61 -11.67 -8.16
N PRO A 79 -0.28 -11.48 -7.18
CA PRO A 79 -1.14 -10.31 -7.18
C PRO A 79 -0.32 -9.03 -7.05
N CYS A 80 -0.81 -7.97 -7.67
CA CYS A 80 -0.27 -6.63 -7.54
C CYS A 80 -1.23 -5.80 -6.69
N SER A 81 -0.72 -5.18 -5.64
CA SER A 81 -1.50 -4.36 -4.72
C SER A 81 -0.84 -3.00 -4.52
N TYR A 82 -1.65 -2.03 -4.15
CA TYR A 82 -1.22 -0.71 -3.71
C TYR A 82 -1.54 -0.55 -2.21
N VAL A 83 -0.60 -0.03 -1.46
CA VAL A 83 -0.80 0.26 -0.03
C VAL A 83 -0.88 1.78 0.15
N ALA A 84 -2.04 2.26 0.54
CA ALA A 84 -2.27 3.67 0.84
C ALA A 84 -1.77 4.00 2.24
N ASP A 85 -1.15 5.16 2.41
CA ASP A 85 -0.68 5.59 3.74
C ASP A 85 -1.84 5.86 4.68
N PHE A 86 -2.88 6.56 4.20
CA PHE A 86 -4.05 6.92 4.99
C PHE A 86 -5.34 6.80 4.18
N VAL A 87 -6.38 6.29 4.83
CA VAL A 87 -7.74 6.26 4.30
C VAL A 87 -8.69 6.74 5.37
N TYR A 88 -9.57 7.65 5.02
CA TYR A 88 -10.56 8.20 5.95
C TYR A 88 -11.80 8.70 5.21
N THR A 89 -12.85 9.00 5.97
CA THR A 89 -14.06 9.63 5.43
C THR A 89 -14.06 11.11 5.79
N ASP A 90 -14.18 11.97 4.77
CA ASP A 90 -14.38 13.40 4.96
C ASP A 90 -15.84 13.62 5.37
N LYS A 91 -16.08 14.14 6.57
CA LYS A 91 -17.42 14.37 7.08
C LYS A 91 -18.18 15.48 6.35
N ALA A 92 -17.47 16.44 5.76
CA ALA A 92 -18.09 17.52 5.01
C ALA A 92 -18.73 17.02 3.71
N THR A 93 -18.08 16.07 3.02
CA THR A 93 -18.53 15.55 1.72
C THR A 93 -19.14 14.15 1.81
N GLY A 94 -18.86 13.42 2.89
CA GLY A 94 -19.21 12.00 3.05
C GLY A 94 -18.39 11.05 2.19
N GLN A 95 -17.38 11.56 1.50
CA GLN A 95 -16.55 10.77 0.59
C GLN A 95 -15.35 10.15 1.30
N THR A 96 -14.96 8.97 0.83
CA THR A 96 -13.72 8.33 1.24
C THR A 96 -12.52 8.98 0.54
N VAL A 97 -11.53 9.38 1.32
CA VAL A 97 -10.27 9.97 0.83
C VAL A 97 -9.15 8.97 1.02
N VAL A 98 -8.39 8.75 -0.03
CA VAL A 98 -7.18 7.90 -0.02
C VAL A 98 -5.98 8.81 -0.21
N GLU A 99 -5.12 8.88 0.81
CA GLU A 99 -3.93 9.74 0.81
C GLU A 99 -2.65 8.95 0.70
N ASP A 100 -1.70 9.55 0.02
CA ASP A 100 -0.33 9.08 -0.04
C ASP A 100 0.63 10.25 0.18
N THR A 101 1.56 10.09 1.13
CA THR A 101 2.60 11.09 1.38
C THR A 101 3.79 10.81 0.47
N LYS A 102 3.95 11.62 -0.58
CA LYS A 102 5.01 11.42 -1.58
C LYS A 102 6.10 12.48 -1.50
N GLY A 103 7.33 12.02 -1.22
CA GLY A 103 8.54 12.79 -1.48
C GLY A 103 9.00 12.62 -2.93
N VAL A 104 9.02 11.38 -3.42
CA VAL A 104 9.45 11.00 -4.77
C VAL A 104 8.39 10.14 -5.44
N ARG A 105 8.03 10.49 -6.68
CA ARG A 105 7.13 9.68 -7.50
C ARG A 105 7.95 8.72 -8.34
N THR A 106 8.00 7.46 -7.93
CA THR A 106 8.65 6.41 -8.71
C THR A 106 7.77 5.99 -9.89
N LYS A 107 8.37 5.36 -10.90
CA LYS A 107 7.62 4.80 -12.04
C LYS A 107 6.61 3.75 -11.59
N GLU A 108 6.99 2.92 -10.62
CA GLU A 108 6.11 1.91 -10.02
C GLU A 108 4.89 2.56 -9.37
N TYR A 109 5.09 3.61 -8.58
CA TYR A 109 3.99 4.35 -7.96
C TYR A 109 3.05 4.97 -9.00
N ILE A 110 3.58 5.57 -10.05
CA ILE A 110 2.77 6.19 -11.11
C ILE A 110 1.87 5.14 -11.78
N ILE A 111 2.38 3.94 -12.05
CA ILE A 111 1.59 2.84 -12.60
C ILE A 111 0.49 2.41 -11.61
N LYS A 112 0.82 2.24 -10.34
CA LYS A 112 -0.15 1.87 -9.31
C LYS A 112 -1.23 2.94 -9.12
N ARG A 113 -0.86 4.21 -9.17
CA ARG A 113 -1.82 5.33 -9.13
C ARG A 113 -2.82 5.27 -10.29
N LYS A 114 -2.34 5.01 -11.51
CA LYS A 114 -3.19 4.83 -12.69
C LYS A 114 -4.12 3.63 -12.54
N LEU A 115 -3.62 2.52 -11.99
CA LEU A 115 -4.40 1.32 -11.75
C LEU A 115 -5.45 1.54 -10.65
N MET A 116 -5.16 2.32 -9.63
CA MET A 116 -6.14 2.69 -8.60
C MET A 116 -7.33 3.43 -9.22
N LEU A 117 -7.07 4.37 -10.11
CA LEU A 117 -8.13 5.08 -10.82
C LEU A 117 -8.90 4.16 -11.77
N HIS A 118 -8.20 3.31 -12.52
CA HIS A 118 -8.82 2.42 -13.49
C HIS A 118 -9.64 1.30 -12.85
N VAL A 119 -9.10 0.63 -11.84
CA VAL A 119 -9.73 -0.55 -11.21
C VAL A 119 -10.77 -0.16 -10.17
N HIS A 120 -10.47 0.82 -9.33
CA HIS A 120 -11.31 1.19 -8.19
C HIS A 120 -12.02 2.54 -8.36
N GLY A 121 -11.69 3.31 -9.39
CA GLY A 121 -12.21 4.66 -9.54
C GLY A 121 -11.71 5.63 -8.47
N ILE A 122 -10.62 5.31 -7.80
CA ILE A 122 -10.05 6.10 -6.72
C ILE A 122 -8.94 7.01 -7.23
N HIS A 123 -9.11 8.30 -7.05
CA HIS A 123 -8.07 9.30 -7.30
C HIS A 123 -7.29 9.54 -6.02
N ILE A 124 -6.03 9.13 -6.00
CA ILE A 124 -5.16 9.27 -4.83
C ILE A 124 -4.85 10.75 -4.59
N LYS A 125 -5.06 11.20 -3.35
CA LYS A 125 -4.65 12.52 -2.90
C LYS A 125 -3.19 12.46 -2.46
N GLU A 126 -2.31 13.10 -3.20
CA GLU A 126 -0.90 13.22 -2.85
C GLU A 126 -0.70 14.42 -1.92
N VAL A 127 -0.03 14.18 -0.83
CA VAL A 127 0.20 15.19 0.23
C VAL A 127 1.68 15.46 0.42
#